data_f4f9871d386544b280b848bae8aad5db
#
_entry.id   f4f9871d386544b280b848bae8aad5db
#
_cell.length_a   1.000
_cell.length_b   1.000
_cell.length_c   1.000
_cell.angle_alpha   90.00
_cell.angle_beta   90.00
_cell.angle_gamma   90.00
#
_symmetry.space_group_name_H-M   'P 1'
#
loop_
_entity.id
_entity.type
_entity.pdbx_description
1 polymer ?
#
loop_
_entity_poly.entity_id
_entity_poly.type
_entity_poly.pdbx_seq_one_letter_code
_entity_poly.pdbx_strand_id
1 'polypeptide(L)'
;DEAYLDVTTNLKNMPLASDIAREIRARILERTGLTASAGVSYNKFLAKLASDYRKPNGQTVIPPEKGPGFVEGLPVGRFHGVGPKTAEKMNRLGIHTGADLKAQSLDFLQQYFGSSGAYYHAIARGHDERQVVPNRPRKSVGSETTFMEDLGKLRDIEEGVASVLDDVWGYCERAGVSGRTVTVKIKYADFQIVTRSRTLAEPLASRAELEQTSIELVRSIFPLEKKVRLLGVSLHNLGPRSARVIPPQLTLGL
;
A
#
# COMPACT_ATOMS: atom_id res chain seq x y z
N ASP A 1 -0.22 -4.95 10.46
CA ASP A 1 -1.08 -3.81 10.16
C ASP A 1 -0.62 -2.59 10.95
N GLU A 2 -0.78 -1.40 10.38
CA GLU A 2 -0.29 -0.15 10.95
C GLU A 2 -1.37 0.94 10.85
N ALA A 3 -1.40 1.84 11.83
CA ALA A 3 -2.28 3.00 11.83
C ALA A 3 -1.53 4.25 12.25
N TYR A 4 -1.88 5.39 11.66
CA TYR A 4 -1.50 6.71 12.14
C TYR A 4 -2.68 7.36 12.83
N LEU A 5 -2.42 7.94 13.99
CA LEU A 5 -3.42 8.66 14.78
C LEU A 5 -2.92 10.08 15.02
N ASP A 6 -3.76 11.07 14.72
CA ASP A 6 -3.58 12.42 15.20
C ASP A 6 -4.29 12.52 16.55
N VAL A 7 -3.54 12.76 17.60
CA VAL A 7 -4.03 12.84 18.98
C VAL A 7 -3.91 14.24 19.56
N THR A 8 -3.66 15.25 18.72
CA THR A 8 -3.58 16.66 19.11
C THR A 8 -4.82 17.08 19.87
N THR A 9 -6.00 16.67 19.36
CA THR A 9 -7.28 16.76 20.08
C THR A 9 -7.77 15.35 20.37
N ASN A 10 -8.05 15.04 21.64
CA ASN A 10 -8.48 13.71 22.02
C ASN A 10 -9.64 13.73 23.02
N LEU A 11 -10.52 12.72 22.95
CA LEU A 11 -11.77 12.65 23.72
C LEU A 11 -11.58 12.57 25.24
N LYS A 12 -10.40 12.16 25.71
CA LYS A 12 -10.09 12.01 27.14
C LYS A 12 -9.35 13.22 27.72
N ASN A 13 -9.06 14.23 26.90
CA ASN A 13 -8.26 15.39 27.29
C ASN A 13 -6.92 15.00 27.92
N MET A 14 -6.31 13.93 27.45
CA MET A 14 -4.99 13.49 27.91
C MET A 14 -3.92 14.42 27.36
N PRO A 15 -3.07 15.00 28.23
CA PRO A 15 -2.13 16.03 27.80
C PRO A 15 -0.93 15.48 27.04
N LEU A 16 -0.59 14.19 27.21
CA LEU A 16 0.59 13.58 26.61
C LEU A 16 0.22 12.48 25.61
N ALA A 17 0.65 12.65 24.36
CA ALA A 17 0.49 11.64 23.31
C ALA A 17 1.16 10.31 23.67
N SER A 18 2.24 10.34 24.48
CA SER A 18 2.90 9.13 24.99
C SER A 18 2.00 8.30 25.90
N ASP A 19 1.11 8.92 26.67
CA ASP A 19 0.18 8.23 27.57
C ASP A 19 -0.96 7.62 26.79
N ILE A 20 -1.44 8.33 25.78
CA ILE A 20 -2.43 7.79 24.82
C ILE A 20 -1.87 6.55 24.11
N ALA A 21 -0.63 6.61 23.63
CA ALA A 21 0.02 5.47 22.99
C ALA A 21 0.19 4.28 23.96
N ARG A 22 0.51 4.55 25.21
CA ARG A 22 0.63 3.51 26.26
C ARG A 22 -0.72 2.85 26.53
N GLU A 23 -1.79 3.63 26.66
CA GLU A 23 -3.14 3.12 26.87
C GLU A 23 -3.62 2.27 25.68
N ILE A 24 -3.40 2.73 24.45
CA ILE A 24 -3.77 1.98 23.23
C ILE A 24 -3.04 0.62 23.22
N ARG A 25 -1.73 0.62 23.46
CA ARG A 25 -0.95 -0.63 23.49
C ARG A 25 -1.43 -1.60 24.57
N ALA A 26 -1.73 -1.09 25.76
CA ALA A 26 -2.26 -1.90 26.86
C ALA A 26 -3.61 -2.53 26.49
N ARG A 27 -4.52 -1.75 25.87
CA ARG A 27 -5.83 -2.26 25.45
C ARG A 27 -5.74 -3.26 24.30
N ILE A 28 -4.79 -3.09 23.37
CA ILE A 28 -4.55 -4.09 22.32
C ILE A 28 -4.15 -5.41 22.97
N LEU A 29 -3.18 -5.39 23.89
CA LEU A 29 -2.74 -6.60 24.60
C LEU A 29 -3.89 -7.25 25.37
N GLU A 30 -4.66 -6.46 26.13
CA GLU A 30 -5.80 -6.95 26.93
C GLU A 30 -6.87 -7.63 26.05
N ARG A 31 -7.21 -7.02 24.90
CA ARG A 31 -8.30 -7.51 24.05
C ARG A 31 -7.93 -8.64 23.10
N THR A 32 -6.68 -8.70 22.69
CA THR A 32 -6.26 -9.60 21.61
C THR A 32 -5.16 -10.59 22.01
N GLY A 33 -4.51 -10.38 23.17
CA GLY A 33 -3.31 -11.12 23.55
C GLY A 33 -2.07 -10.76 22.72
N LEU A 34 -2.16 -9.81 21.77
CA LEU A 34 -1.07 -9.41 20.90
C LEU A 34 -0.40 -8.13 21.38
N THR A 35 0.92 -8.05 21.18
CA THR A 35 1.67 -6.84 21.48
C THR A 35 1.68 -5.86 20.31
N ALA A 36 1.74 -4.56 20.61
CA ALA A 36 1.91 -3.50 19.64
C ALA A 36 3.10 -2.61 20.00
N SER A 37 3.80 -2.10 18.98
CA SER A 37 4.83 -1.06 19.16
C SER A 37 4.26 0.29 18.73
N ALA A 38 4.65 1.38 19.38
CA ALA A 38 4.19 2.71 19.10
C ALA A 38 5.35 3.70 18.93
N GLY A 39 5.24 4.58 17.94
CA GLY A 39 6.08 5.75 17.79
C GLY A 39 5.26 7.01 17.99
N VAL A 40 5.77 7.93 18.80
CA VAL A 40 5.13 9.21 19.09
C VAL A 40 6.06 10.34 18.62
N SER A 41 5.56 11.19 17.75
CA SER A 41 6.31 12.34 17.26
C SER A 41 5.38 13.40 16.67
N TYR A 42 5.93 14.52 16.26
CA TYR A 42 5.23 15.69 15.74
C TYR A 42 4.89 15.61 14.25
N ASN A 43 5.31 14.53 13.56
CA ASN A 43 4.92 14.24 12.19
C ASN A 43 4.92 12.73 11.90
N LYS A 44 4.32 12.34 10.77
CA LYS A 44 4.12 10.94 10.40
C LYS A 44 5.41 10.19 10.12
N PHE A 45 6.38 10.84 9.47
CA PHE A 45 7.67 10.23 9.14
C PHE A 45 8.42 9.82 10.40
N LEU A 46 8.58 10.72 11.34
CA LEU A 46 9.27 10.46 12.60
C LEU A 46 8.51 9.48 13.50
N ALA A 47 7.17 9.60 13.56
CA ALA A 47 6.35 8.64 14.31
C ALA A 47 6.52 7.21 13.77
N LYS A 48 6.59 7.04 12.43
CA LYS A 48 6.83 5.73 11.83
C LYS A 48 8.23 5.20 12.15
N LEU A 49 9.26 6.01 12.03
CA LEU A 49 10.62 5.62 12.43
C LEU A 49 10.69 5.23 13.91
N ALA A 50 10.07 6.04 14.78
CA ALA A 50 10.01 5.78 16.21
C ALA A 50 9.33 4.45 16.53
N SER A 51 8.25 4.09 15.81
CA SER A 51 7.53 2.84 16.02
C SER A 51 8.38 1.59 15.74
N ASP A 52 9.35 1.70 14.84
CA ASP A 52 10.24 0.60 14.46
C ASP A 52 11.49 0.50 15.35
N TYR A 53 11.79 1.56 16.13
CA TYR A 53 13.07 1.69 16.84
C TYR A 53 13.22 0.72 18.01
N ARG A 54 12.12 0.40 18.72
CA ARG A 54 12.11 -0.52 19.88
C ARG A 54 11.11 -1.65 19.70
N LYS A 55 11.06 -2.27 18.52
CA LYS A 55 10.30 -3.50 18.30
C LYS A 55 11.02 -4.71 18.92
N PRO A 56 10.28 -5.71 19.44
CA PRO A 56 8.84 -5.78 19.64
C PRO A 56 8.37 -5.06 20.91
N ASN A 57 7.08 -4.79 20.99
CA ASN A 57 6.39 -4.27 22.18
C ASN A 57 7.04 -3.03 22.81
N GLY A 58 7.63 -2.17 21.98
CA GLY A 58 8.29 -0.95 22.43
C GLY A 58 7.46 0.31 22.19
N GLN A 59 7.83 1.37 22.90
CA GLN A 59 7.33 2.72 22.65
C GLN A 59 8.50 3.69 22.61
N THR A 60 8.55 4.50 21.56
CA THR A 60 9.60 5.51 21.37
C THR A 60 8.96 6.86 21.11
N VAL A 61 9.46 7.88 21.79
CA VAL A 61 9.04 9.28 21.61
C VAL A 61 10.20 10.08 21.01
N ILE A 62 9.95 10.78 19.92
CA ILE A 62 10.90 11.70 19.30
C ILE A 62 10.28 13.10 19.36
N PRO A 63 10.65 13.93 20.33
CA PRO A 63 10.15 15.28 20.46
C PRO A 63 10.79 16.21 19.40
N PRO A 64 10.19 17.40 19.14
CA PRO A 64 10.62 18.30 18.04
C PRO A 64 12.11 18.64 18.06
N GLU A 65 12.68 18.92 19.21
CA GLU A 65 14.09 19.29 19.37
C GLU A 65 15.06 18.15 19.04
N LYS A 66 14.61 16.88 19.10
CA LYS A 66 15.42 15.69 18.78
C LYS A 66 15.24 15.18 17.37
N GLY A 67 14.18 15.60 16.68
CA GLY A 67 13.80 15.07 15.36
C GLY A 67 14.94 15.17 14.32
N PRO A 68 15.47 16.35 14.03
CA PRO A 68 16.53 16.51 13.03
C PRO A 68 17.78 15.68 13.35
N GLY A 69 18.29 15.74 14.58
CA GLY A 69 19.48 14.97 14.99
C GLY A 69 19.24 13.45 14.97
N PHE A 70 18.03 13.00 15.27
CA PHE A 70 17.66 11.58 15.15
C PHE A 70 17.75 11.11 13.70
N VAL A 71 17.25 11.91 12.76
CA VAL A 71 17.27 11.59 11.33
C VAL A 71 18.69 11.57 10.77
N GLU A 72 19.52 12.55 11.13
CA GLU A 72 20.90 12.67 10.67
C GLU A 72 21.74 11.41 10.96
N GLY A 73 21.54 10.80 12.12
CA GLY A 73 22.26 9.59 12.52
C GLY A 73 21.79 8.29 11.88
N LEU A 74 20.67 8.30 11.14
CA LEU A 74 20.11 7.07 10.59
C LEU A 74 20.68 6.72 9.21
N PRO A 75 20.96 5.44 8.90
CA PRO A 75 21.18 4.98 7.54
C PRO A 75 19.94 5.24 6.67
N VAL A 76 20.14 5.71 5.42
CA VAL A 76 19.03 6.04 4.51
C VAL A 76 18.10 4.84 4.22
N GLY A 77 18.62 3.64 4.25
CA GLY A 77 17.82 2.41 4.09
C GLY A 77 16.82 2.16 5.24
N ARG A 78 16.94 2.89 6.35
CA ARG A 78 15.97 2.85 7.48
C ARG A 78 14.85 3.88 7.33
N PHE A 79 14.96 4.78 6.37
CA PHE A 79 13.96 5.82 6.14
C PHE A 79 12.66 5.21 5.59
N HIS A 80 11.57 5.50 6.25
CA HIS A 80 10.26 5.11 5.71
C HIS A 80 10.03 5.77 4.33
N GLY A 81 9.72 4.96 3.32
CA GLY A 81 9.61 5.40 1.93
C GLY A 81 10.89 5.25 1.11
N VAL A 82 11.99 4.80 1.72
CA VAL A 82 13.22 4.41 1.02
C VAL A 82 13.29 2.88 0.97
N GLY A 83 12.92 2.31 -0.17
CA GLY A 83 13.04 0.87 -0.41
C GLY A 83 14.47 0.45 -0.74
N PRO A 84 14.78 -0.87 -0.77
CA PRO A 84 16.14 -1.38 -1.01
C PRO A 84 16.80 -0.82 -2.27
N LYS A 85 16.09 -0.76 -3.40
CA LYS A 85 16.62 -0.20 -4.67
C LYS A 85 16.92 1.29 -4.57
N THR A 86 16.11 2.04 -3.82
CA THR A 86 16.34 3.47 -3.61
C THR A 86 17.53 3.69 -2.69
N ALA A 87 17.65 2.92 -1.61
CA ALA A 87 18.80 2.95 -0.71
C ALA A 87 20.09 2.62 -1.45
N GLU A 88 20.10 1.59 -2.30
CA GLU A 88 21.23 1.25 -3.15
C GLU A 88 21.62 2.40 -4.09
N LYS A 89 20.62 3.06 -4.71
CA LYS A 89 20.86 4.23 -5.56
C LYS A 89 21.44 5.39 -4.76
N MET A 90 20.92 5.67 -3.56
CA MET A 90 21.46 6.68 -2.65
C MET A 90 22.92 6.38 -2.29
N ASN A 91 23.21 5.15 -1.90
CA ASN A 91 24.55 4.71 -1.54
C ASN A 91 25.55 4.88 -2.70
N ARG A 92 25.17 4.56 -3.93
CA ARG A 92 26.00 4.81 -5.13
C ARG A 92 26.29 6.29 -5.39
N LEU A 93 25.44 7.17 -4.91
CA LEU A 93 25.63 8.62 -4.97
C LEU A 93 26.37 9.19 -3.73
N GLY A 94 26.91 8.33 -2.86
CA GLY A 94 27.61 8.73 -1.64
C GLY A 94 26.68 9.17 -0.50
N ILE A 95 25.38 8.87 -0.59
CA ILE A 95 24.38 9.21 0.42
C ILE A 95 24.09 7.95 1.23
N HIS A 96 24.69 7.81 2.41
CA HIS A 96 24.59 6.66 3.29
C HIS A 96 23.70 6.91 4.50
N THR A 97 23.71 8.15 5.00
CA THR A 97 23.04 8.58 6.24
C THR A 97 22.07 9.73 5.99
N GLY A 98 21.26 10.05 6.99
CA GLY A 98 20.42 11.24 6.98
C GLY A 98 21.24 12.53 6.89
N ALA A 99 22.43 12.58 7.48
CA ALA A 99 23.34 13.72 7.37
C ALA A 99 23.81 13.92 5.92
N ASP A 100 24.21 12.83 5.23
CA ASP A 100 24.61 12.90 3.82
C ASP A 100 23.43 13.35 2.94
N LEU A 101 22.23 12.85 3.21
CA LEU A 101 21.03 13.23 2.49
C LEU A 101 20.66 14.71 2.74
N LYS A 102 20.80 15.19 3.97
CA LYS A 102 20.56 16.60 4.35
C LYS A 102 21.53 17.56 3.64
N ALA A 103 22.76 17.12 3.40
CA ALA A 103 23.79 17.91 2.71
C ALA A 103 23.50 18.12 1.22
N GLN A 104 22.59 17.32 0.63
CA GLN A 104 22.26 17.47 -0.79
C GLN A 104 21.30 18.64 -1.03
N SER A 105 21.48 19.30 -2.18
CA SER A 105 20.56 20.34 -2.64
C SER A 105 19.24 19.72 -3.12
N LEU A 106 18.17 20.53 -3.13
CA LEU A 106 16.88 20.12 -3.66
C LEU A 106 17.00 19.74 -5.14
N ASP A 107 17.72 20.56 -5.94
CA ASP A 107 17.91 20.32 -7.37
C ASP A 107 18.62 18.99 -7.64
N PHE A 108 19.67 18.69 -6.89
CA PHE A 108 20.36 17.40 -6.96
C PHE A 108 19.38 16.25 -6.69
N LEU A 109 18.61 16.33 -5.62
CA LEU A 109 17.67 15.27 -5.26
C LEU A 109 16.53 15.13 -6.29
N GLN A 110 16.05 16.23 -6.87
CA GLN A 110 15.04 16.18 -7.94
C GLN A 110 15.63 15.60 -9.23
N GLN A 111 16.87 15.94 -9.58
CA GLN A 111 17.55 15.38 -10.75
C GLN A 111 17.66 13.86 -10.68
N TYR A 112 18.04 13.32 -9.52
CA TYR A 112 18.27 11.88 -9.37
C TYR A 112 17.04 11.08 -8.95
N PHE A 113 16.09 11.67 -8.24
CA PHE A 113 14.93 10.98 -7.66
C PHE A 113 13.58 11.51 -8.15
N GLY A 114 13.58 12.44 -9.11
CA GLY A 114 12.36 12.99 -9.70
C GLY A 114 11.46 13.66 -8.65
N SER A 115 10.16 13.42 -8.73
CA SER A 115 9.18 13.96 -7.79
C SER A 115 9.41 13.57 -6.32
N SER A 116 10.11 12.48 -6.06
CA SER A 116 10.47 12.07 -4.70
C SER A 116 11.59 12.90 -4.08
N GLY A 117 12.35 13.67 -4.89
CA GLY A 117 13.47 14.49 -4.41
C GLY A 117 13.06 15.51 -3.35
N ALA A 118 11.93 16.19 -3.55
CA ALA A 118 11.40 17.15 -2.58
C ALA A 118 11.03 16.48 -1.25
N TYR A 119 10.44 15.28 -1.32
CA TYR A 119 10.15 14.50 -0.11
C TYR A 119 11.43 14.13 0.64
N TYR A 120 12.45 13.61 -0.05
CA TYR A 120 13.72 13.24 0.59
C TYR A 120 14.44 14.45 1.19
N HIS A 121 14.41 15.60 0.52
CA HIS A 121 14.96 16.84 1.04
C HIS A 121 14.29 17.28 2.35
N ALA A 122 12.95 17.17 2.43
CA ALA A 122 12.19 17.55 3.62
C ALA A 122 12.44 16.57 4.79
N ILE A 123 12.32 15.27 4.57
CA ILE A 123 12.47 14.27 5.64
C ILE A 123 13.88 14.17 6.18
N ALA A 124 14.93 14.48 5.38
CA ALA A 124 16.31 14.57 5.87
C ALA A 124 16.50 15.67 6.91
N ARG A 125 15.59 16.64 6.96
CA ARG A 125 15.53 17.73 7.96
C ARG A 125 14.52 17.49 9.07
N GLY A 126 13.91 16.28 9.10
CA GLY A 126 12.88 15.94 10.07
C GLY A 126 11.52 16.57 9.78
N HIS A 127 11.28 17.06 8.55
CA HIS A 127 10.04 17.71 8.14
C HIS A 127 9.14 16.76 7.33
N ASP A 128 7.87 16.65 7.72
CA ASP A 128 6.84 15.94 6.98
C ASP A 128 5.48 16.62 7.27
N GLU A 129 4.98 17.35 6.30
CA GLU A 129 3.72 18.12 6.43
C GLU A 129 2.46 17.30 6.13
N ARG A 130 2.62 16.00 5.80
CA ARG A 130 1.48 15.14 5.47
C ARG A 130 0.60 14.91 6.68
N GLN A 131 -0.65 15.34 6.59
CA GLN A 131 -1.65 15.15 7.65
C GLN A 131 -2.12 13.70 7.73
N VAL A 132 -2.70 13.33 8.88
CA VAL A 132 -3.47 12.08 9.03
C VAL A 132 -4.82 12.30 8.37
N VAL A 133 -5.08 11.54 7.30
CA VAL A 133 -6.35 11.60 6.54
C VAL A 133 -7.02 10.23 6.66
N PRO A 134 -8.04 10.08 7.52
CA PRO A 134 -8.68 8.79 7.78
C PRO A 134 -9.50 8.28 6.60
N ASN A 135 -10.14 9.17 5.85
CA ASN A 135 -11.08 8.83 4.79
C ASN A 135 -10.49 9.16 3.40
N ARG A 136 -9.48 8.40 2.99
CA ARG A 136 -8.92 8.54 1.63
C ARG A 136 -9.76 7.73 0.64
N PRO A 137 -10.17 8.32 -0.49
CA PRO A 137 -10.72 7.53 -1.59
C PRO A 137 -9.75 6.42 -1.98
N ARG A 138 -10.25 5.20 -2.08
CA ARG A 138 -9.42 4.08 -2.57
C ARG A 138 -9.09 4.30 -4.04
N LYS A 139 -7.83 4.07 -4.40
CA LYS A 139 -7.36 4.13 -5.79
C LYS A 139 -7.45 2.77 -6.49
N SER A 140 -7.52 1.71 -5.71
CA SER A 140 -7.64 0.32 -6.18
C SER A 140 -8.33 -0.55 -5.14
N VAL A 141 -8.91 -1.63 -5.61
CA VAL A 141 -9.42 -2.75 -4.80
C VAL A 141 -8.81 -4.03 -5.34
N GLY A 142 -8.39 -4.92 -4.45
CA GLY A 142 -7.82 -6.21 -4.85
C GLY A 142 -7.96 -7.24 -3.75
N SER A 143 -7.96 -8.50 -4.16
CA SER A 143 -7.89 -9.67 -3.30
C SER A 143 -6.84 -10.63 -3.84
N GLU A 144 -6.14 -11.32 -2.97
CA GLU A 144 -5.16 -12.34 -3.34
C GLU A 144 -5.22 -13.52 -2.39
N THR A 145 -4.92 -14.71 -2.91
CA THR A 145 -4.86 -15.95 -2.13
C THR A 145 -3.55 -16.68 -2.36
N THR A 146 -3.01 -17.26 -1.29
CA THR A 146 -1.89 -18.19 -1.35
C THR A 146 -2.43 -19.60 -1.28
N PHE A 147 -2.09 -20.43 -2.25
CA PHE A 147 -2.55 -21.81 -2.30
C PHE A 147 -1.75 -22.69 -1.32
N MET A 148 -2.42 -23.69 -0.74
CA MET A 148 -1.76 -24.68 0.12
C MET A 148 -0.76 -25.52 -0.67
N GLU A 149 -1.12 -25.87 -1.91
CA GLU A 149 -0.25 -26.52 -2.88
C GLU A 149 -0.09 -25.67 -4.12
N ASP A 150 1.14 -25.58 -4.65
CA ASP A 150 1.44 -24.76 -5.81
C ASP A 150 0.76 -25.33 -7.08
N LEU A 151 -0.01 -24.49 -7.77
CA LEU A 151 -0.81 -24.88 -8.95
C LEU A 151 0.02 -24.91 -10.23
N GLY A 152 -0.19 -25.92 -11.06
CA GLY A 152 0.51 -26.08 -12.34
C GLY A 152 -0.43 -26.19 -13.56
N LYS A 153 -1.70 -26.40 -13.35
CA LYS A 153 -2.66 -26.58 -14.44
C LYS A 153 -3.48 -25.29 -14.64
N LEU A 154 -3.73 -24.95 -15.90
CA LEU A 154 -4.50 -23.76 -16.26
C LEU A 154 -5.88 -23.75 -15.57
N ARG A 155 -6.58 -24.86 -15.59
CA ARG A 155 -7.92 -24.99 -14.97
C ARG A 155 -7.91 -24.63 -13.49
N ASP A 156 -6.95 -25.17 -12.73
CA ASP A 156 -6.87 -24.95 -11.29
C ASP A 156 -6.57 -23.45 -10.98
N ILE A 157 -5.81 -22.80 -11.86
CA ILE A 157 -5.49 -21.37 -11.76
C ILE A 157 -6.71 -20.50 -12.12
N GLU A 158 -7.48 -20.88 -13.14
CA GLU A 158 -8.75 -20.21 -13.49
C GLU A 158 -9.78 -20.33 -12.36
N GLU A 159 -9.88 -21.47 -11.71
CA GLU A 159 -10.70 -21.67 -10.50
C GLU A 159 -10.19 -20.79 -9.35
N GLY A 160 -8.86 -20.65 -9.21
CA GLY A 160 -8.23 -19.74 -8.25
C GLY A 160 -8.55 -18.26 -8.52
N VAL A 161 -8.66 -17.86 -9.80
CA VAL A 161 -9.13 -16.51 -10.16
C VAL A 161 -10.52 -16.28 -9.61
N ALA A 162 -11.45 -17.19 -9.88
CA ALA A 162 -12.85 -17.06 -9.45
C ALA A 162 -12.96 -16.86 -7.92
N SER A 163 -12.10 -17.53 -7.15
CA SER A 163 -12.13 -17.47 -5.67
C SER A 163 -11.82 -16.08 -5.08
N VAL A 164 -11.08 -15.22 -5.80
CA VAL A 164 -10.72 -13.87 -5.31
C VAL A 164 -11.61 -12.76 -5.88
N LEU A 165 -12.39 -13.06 -6.92
CA LEU A 165 -13.20 -12.05 -7.60
C LEU A 165 -14.39 -11.58 -6.77
N ASP A 166 -14.96 -12.45 -5.95
CA ASP A 166 -16.14 -12.11 -5.14
C ASP A 166 -15.80 -11.02 -4.11
N ASP A 167 -14.60 -11.03 -3.53
CA ASP A 167 -14.13 -9.99 -2.64
C ASP A 167 -13.97 -8.65 -3.37
N VAL A 168 -13.35 -8.69 -4.56
CA VAL A 168 -13.11 -7.50 -5.39
C VAL A 168 -14.42 -6.89 -5.85
N TRP A 169 -15.29 -7.70 -6.44
CA TRP A 169 -16.56 -7.24 -6.98
C TRP A 169 -17.55 -6.82 -5.88
N GLY A 170 -17.64 -7.61 -4.81
CA GLY A 170 -18.47 -7.28 -3.66
C GLY A 170 -18.10 -5.94 -3.01
N TYR A 171 -16.81 -5.56 -3.00
CA TYR A 171 -16.43 -4.21 -2.61
C TYR A 171 -16.98 -3.17 -3.61
N CYS A 172 -16.82 -3.40 -4.91
CA CYS A 172 -17.29 -2.48 -5.95
C CYS A 172 -18.79 -2.21 -5.84
N GLU A 173 -19.57 -3.26 -5.58
CA GLU A 173 -21.03 -3.15 -5.39
C GLU A 173 -21.40 -2.34 -4.15
N ARG A 174 -20.81 -2.68 -3.00
CA ARG A 174 -21.09 -1.97 -1.74
C ARG A 174 -20.69 -0.49 -1.78
N ALA A 175 -19.59 -0.18 -2.48
CA ALA A 175 -19.07 1.18 -2.58
C ALA A 175 -19.66 1.99 -3.76
N GLY A 176 -20.45 1.37 -4.64
CA GLY A 176 -21.00 2.02 -5.83
C GLY A 176 -19.93 2.46 -6.83
N VAL A 177 -18.80 1.74 -6.88
CA VAL A 177 -17.65 2.06 -7.74
C VAL A 177 -17.36 0.93 -8.71
N SER A 178 -16.68 1.24 -9.81
CA SER A 178 -16.04 0.27 -10.69
C SER A 178 -14.72 0.84 -11.20
N GLY A 179 -13.91 0.02 -11.84
CA GLY A 179 -12.63 0.44 -12.40
C GLY A 179 -12.47 -0.05 -13.83
N ARG A 180 -11.50 0.52 -14.52
CA ARG A 180 -11.22 0.16 -15.93
C ARG A 180 -9.88 -0.53 -16.14
N THR A 181 -9.05 -0.69 -15.12
CA THR A 181 -7.77 -1.40 -15.25
C THR A 181 -7.78 -2.63 -14.37
N VAL A 182 -7.77 -3.80 -14.99
CA VAL A 182 -7.65 -5.10 -14.33
C VAL A 182 -6.17 -5.47 -14.29
N THR A 183 -5.69 -5.89 -13.14
CA THR A 183 -4.33 -6.41 -12.97
C THR A 183 -4.40 -7.78 -12.31
N VAL A 184 -3.79 -8.77 -12.94
CA VAL A 184 -3.54 -10.09 -12.35
C VAL A 184 -2.10 -10.13 -11.86
N LYS A 185 -1.92 -10.58 -10.62
CA LYS A 185 -0.63 -10.84 -9.97
C LYS A 185 -0.46 -12.33 -9.80
N ILE A 186 0.65 -12.86 -10.27
CA ILE A 186 1.06 -14.25 -10.04
C ILE A 186 2.38 -14.24 -9.29
N LYS A 187 2.45 -15.00 -8.22
CA LYS A 187 3.69 -15.31 -7.52
C LYS A 187 3.98 -16.78 -7.70
N TYR A 188 5.14 -17.08 -8.25
CA TYR A 188 5.58 -18.46 -8.49
C TYR A 188 6.12 -19.13 -7.22
N ALA A 189 6.36 -20.44 -7.30
CA ALA A 189 6.92 -21.26 -6.23
C ALA A 189 8.28 -20.73 -5.70
N ASP A 190 9.09 -20.13 -6.58
CA ASP A 190 10.37 -19.49 -6.25
C ASP A 190 10.24 -18.03 -5.78
N PHE A 191 9.02 -17.59 -5.46
CA PHE A 191 8.68 -16.22 -5.02
C PHE A 191 8.86 -15.12 -6.07
N GLN A 192 9.22 -15.42 -7.31
CA GLN A 192 9.17 -14.44 -8.38
C GLN A 192 7.73 -13.98 -8.61
N ILE A 193 7.56 -12.68 -8.86
CA ILE A 193 6.24 -12.07 -9.08
C ILE A 193 6.16 -11.58 -10.53
N VAL A 194 5.08 -11.95 -11.20
CA VAL A 194 4.70 -11.43 -12.52
C VAL A 194 3.33 -10.79 -12.41
N THR A 195 3.18 -9.64 -13.06
CA THR A 195 1.88 -8.97 -13.18
C THR A 195 1.52 -8.79 -14.65
N ARG A 196 0.24 -8.89 -14.96
CA ARG A 196 -0.34 -8.54 -16.26
C ARG A 196 -1.52 -7.61 -16.03
N SER A 197 -1.60 -6.56 -16.82
CA SER A 197 -2.65 -5.57 -16.69
C SER A 197 -3.28 -5.24 -18.04
N ARG A 198 -4.57 -4.94 -18.01
CA ARG A 198 -5.33 -4.42 -19.16
C ARG A 198 -6.17 -3.24 -18.71
N THR A 199 -6.06 -2.14 -19.42
CA THR A 199 -6.94 -0.98 -19.25
C THR A 199 -7.99 -0.99 -20.35
N LEU A 200 -9.25 -0.98 -19.95
CA LEU A 200 -10.41 -0.94 -20.84
C LEU A 200 -10.77 0.52 -21.15
N ALA A 201 -11.51 0.73 -22.23
CA ALA A 201 -12.02 2.06 -22.56
C ALA A 201 -13.02 2.56 -21.52
N GLU A 202 -13.92 1.66 -21.06
CA GLU A 202 -14.95 1.96 -20.08
C GLU A 202 -14.71 1.16 -18.79
N PRO A 203 -15.25 1.62 -17.64
CA PRO A 203 -15.27 0.83 -16.41
C PRO A 203 -16.04 -0.48 -16.60
N LEU A 204 -15.60 -1.53 -15.93
CA LEU A 204 -16.26 -2.84 -15.94
C LEU A 204 -17.72 -2.73 -15.46
N ALA A 205 -18.63 -3.33 -16.19
CA ALA A 205 -20.05 -3.29 -15.87
C ALA A 205 -20.49 -4.45 -14.96
N SER A 206 -19.78 -5.58 -14.99
CA SER A 206 -20.17 -6.81 -14.29
C SER A 206 -18.98 -7.61 -13.75
N ARG A 207 -19.27 -8.50 -12.78
CA ARG A 207 -18.32 -9.50 -12.29
C ARG A 207 -17.84 -10.42 -13.42
N ALA A 208 -18.74 -10.76 -14.35
CA ALA A 208 -18.40 -11.61 -15.49
C ALA A 208 -17.36 -10.98 -16.42
N GLU A 209 -17.45 -9.66 -16.68
CA GLU A 209 -16.42 -8.93 -17.44
C GLU A 209 -15.07 -8.91 -16.71
N LEU A 210 -15.09 -8.75 -15.36
CA LEU A 210 -13.89 -8.82 -14.55
C LEU A 210 -13.25 -10.22 -14.62
N GLU A 211 -14.06 -11.27 -14.52
CA GLU A 211 -13.63 -12.66 -14.61
C GLU A 211 -13.02 -12.97 -15.98
N GLN A 212 -13.74 -12.66 -17.05
CA GLN A 212 -13.26 -12.88 -18.41
C GLN A 212 -11.93 -12.18 -18.65
N THR A 213 -11.83 -10.89 -18.28
CA THR A 213 -10.58 -10.12 -18.46
C THR A 213 -9.44 -10.72 -17.63
N SER A 214 -9.72 -11.16 -16.41
CA SER A 214 -8.71 -11.79 -15.54
C SER A 214 -8.22 -13.12 -16.08
N ILE A 215 -9.12 -13.97 -16.60
CA ILE A 215 -8.78 -15.25 -17.23
C ILE A 215 -7.93 -15.04 -18.49
N GLU A 216 -8.29 -14.07 -19.34
CA GLU A 216 -7.48 -13.75 -20.53
C GLU A 216 -6.07 -13.29 -20.17
N LEU A 217 -5.92 -12.49 -19.09
CA LEU A 217 -4.61 -12.07 -18.59
C LEU A 217 -3.81 -13.25 -18.03
N VAL A 218 -4.44 -14.19 -17.34
CA VAL A 218 -3.80 -15.44 -16.88
C VAL A 218 -3.35 -16.28 -18.07
N ARG A 219 -4.20 -16.48 -19.06
CA ARG A 219 -3.88 -17.25 -20.28
C ARG A 219 -2.69 -16.67 -21.05
N SER A 220 -2.51 -15.34 -21.00
CA SER A 220 -1.36 -14.67 -21.66
C SER A 220 0.00 -15.00 -21.03
N ILE A 221 0.01 -15.69 -19.89
CA ILE A 221 1.26 -16.08 -19.18
C ILE A 221 1.62 -17.54 -19.50
N PHE A 222 0.71 -18.30 -20.15
CA PHE A 222 0.96 -19.68 -20.51
C PHE A 222 1.75 -19.82 -21.81
N PRO A 223 2.60 -20.87 -21.93
CA PRO A 223 2.81 -21.96 -20.97
C PRO A 223 3.57 -21.49 -19.72
N LEU A 224 3.25 -22.06 -18.57
CA LEU A 224 3.94 -21.75 -17.31
C LEU A 224 5.30 -22.47 -17.26
N GLU A 225 6.33 -21.72 -16.92
CA GLU A 225 7.66 -22.28 -16.61
C GLU A 225 7.74 -22.82 -15.17
N LYS A 226 6.88 -22.32 -14.27
CA LYS A 226 6.92 -22.59 -12.83
C LYS A 226 5.51 -22.70 -12.28
N LYS A 227 5.34 -23.47 -11.19
CA LYS A 227 4.06 -23.57 -10.48
C LYS A 227 3.70 -22.25 -9.80
N VAL A 228 2.41 -21.98 -9.68
CA VAL A 228 1.84 -20.76 -9.07
C VAL A 228 1.53 -21.00 -7.61
N ARG A 229 2.16 -20.20 -6.74
CA ARG A 229 1.99 -20.21 -5.29
C ARG A 229 0.88 -19.26 -4.82
N LEU A 230 0.75 -18.09 -5.44
CA LEU A 230 -0.22 -17.07 -5.08
C LEU A 230 -0.78 -16.44 -6.36
N LEU A 231 -2.06 -16.16 -6.31
CA LEU A 231 -2.77 -15.42 -7.34
C LEU A 231 -3.54 -14.27 -6.70
N GLY A 232 -3.51 -13.10 -7.35
CA GLY A 232 -4.30 -11.94 -6.96
C GLY A 232 -4.90 -11.25 -8.16
N VAL A 233 -6.07 -10.66 -7.95
CA VAL A 233 -6.73 -9.78 -8.91
C VAL A 233 -6.95 -8.43 -8.26
N SER A 234 -6.64 -7.37 -8.97
CA SER A 234 -6.90 -6.00 -8.53
C SER A 234 -7.48 -5.14 -9.64
N LEU A 235 -8.36 -4.24 -9.23
CA LEU A 235 -9.04 -3.30 -10.09
C LEU A 235 -8.58 -1.88 -9.74
N HIS A 236 -8.13 -1.13 -10.73
CA HIS A 236 -7.58 0.21 -10.58
C HIS A 236 -8.37 1.21 -11.43
N ASN A 237 -8.02 2.50 -11.29
CA ASN A 237 -8.73 3.60 -11.94
C ASN A 237 -10.22 3.57 -11.58
N LEU A 238 -10.47 3.50 -10.25
CA LEU A 238 -11.82 3.45 -9.71
C LEU A 238 -12.54 4.77 -9.93
N GLY A 239 -13.81 4.68 -10.32
CA GLY A 239 -14.76 5.79 -10.47
C GLY A 239 -16.18 5.36 -10.12
N PRO A 240 -17.14 6.27 -10.13
CA PRO A 240 -18.54 5.92 -9.94
C PRO A 240 -18.97 4.83 -10.92
N ARG A 241 -19.70 3.85 -10.44
CA ARG A 241 -20.28 2.80 -11.29
C ARG A 241 -21.43 3.42 -12.08
N SER A 242 -21.22 3.63 -13.38
CA SER A 242 -22.30 4.02 -14.28
C SER A 242 -23.26 2.86 -14.42
N ALA A 243 -24.52 3.07 -14.10
CA ALA A 243 -25.55 2.16 -14.58
C ALA A 243 -25.51 2.22 -16.12
N ARG A 244 -25.07 1.16 -16.80
CA ARG A 244 -25.29 1.07 -18.25
C ARG A 244 -26.80 1.17 -18.45
N VAL A 245 -27.26 2.29 -19.01
CA VAL A 245 -28.61 2.38 -19.53
C VAL A 245 -28.62 1.39 -20.68
N ILE A 246 -29.21 0.22 -20.47
CA ILE A 246 -29.54 -0.69 -21.55
C ILE A 246 -30.55 0.07 -22.40
N PRO A 247 -30.22 0.46 -23.64
CA PRO A 247 -31.20 1.13 -24.49
C PRO A 247 -32.43 0.22 -24.59
N PRO A 248 -33.63 0.77 -24.47
CA PRO A 248 -34.85 -0.05 -24.57
C PRO A 248 -34.80 -0.79 -25.92
N GLN A 249 -35.04 -2.11 -25.85
CA GLN A 249 -35.10 -2.95 -27.04
C GLN A 249 -36.15 -2.34 -27.97
N LEU A 250 -35.71 -1.91 -29.15
CA LEU A 250 -36.63 -1.42 -30.17
C LEU A 250 -37.54 -2.60 -30.55
N THR A 251 -38.80 -2.57 -30.14
CA THR A 251 -39.83 -3.46 -30.64
C THR A 251 -40.11 -3.08 -32.09
N LEU A 252 -39.72 -3.96 -33.01
CA LEU A 252 -40.21 -3.89 -34.38
C LEU A 252 -41.71 -4.10 -34.32
N GLY A 253 -42.48 -3.01 -34.51
CA GLY A 253 -43.92 -3.14 -34.78
C GLY A 253 -44.09 -3.81 -36.12
N LEU A 254 -44.64 -5.03 -36.12
CA LEU A 254 -45.19 -5.73 -37.28
C LEU A 254 -46.65 -5.33 -37.43
#